data_d9c386945db78834397b29d4e13472bb
#
_entry.id   d9c386945db78834397b29d4e13472bb
#
_cell.length_a   1.000
_cell.length_b   1.000
_cell.length_c   1.000
_cell.angle_alpha   90.00
_cell.angle_beta   90.00
_cell.angle_gamma   90.00
#
_symmetry.space_group_name_H-M   'P 1'
#
loop_
_entity.id
_entity.type
_entity.pdbx_description
1 polymer ?
#
loop_
_entity_poly.entity_id
_entity_poly.type
_entity_poly.pdbx_seq_one_letter_code
_entity_poly.pdbx_strand_id
1 'polypeptide(L)'
;MHYAPHVPTVLDRFIQQAVMQVLQKRWNPTFSQHSYGFRPQRSAHQAVAQAQRYIAQGYGWVIDLDLEKFFDRVNHDKLMGQIAKRVEDKRLLKLIRAFLNAGVMENGLVSPSVEGTPQGGPLSPLLSNLVLDELDRELECRGHRFVRYADDCNIYVRSERAGQRVMESISRFITQKLKLKVNEAKSAVARPQERKFLGFSFTAGPDIRRTIAPKSLERFKQRIREITRTAKGVSIKTIMEELALYMRGWRGYFGFCETPEVLVALTRWVRLRLRAALWRQWKTPRRRRAALVALGVSGELRNMAGSGRGPWHLARSKALSVGLSNAYFKSLGLPSLFDAR
;
A
#
# COMPACT_ATOMS: atom_id res chain seq x y z
N MET A 1 -17.98 -7.41 -11.37
CA MET A 1 -18.47 -6.08 -11.75
C MET A 1 -17.32 -5.08 -11.59
N HIS A 2 -16.80 -4.58 -12.71
CA HIS A 2 -15.81 -3.51 -12.69
C HIS A 2 -16.56 -2.18 -12.53
N TYR A 3 -16.46 -1.57 -11.38
CA TYR A 3 -16.88 -0.18 -11.19
C TYR A 3 -15.96 0.70 -12.04
N ALA A 4 -16.52 1.40 -13.03
CA ALA A 4 -15.81 2.47 -13.70
C ALA A 4 -15.67 3.64 -12.69
N PRO A 5 -14.46 4.07 -12.33
CA PRO A 5 -14.29 5.16 -11.37
C PRO A 5 -14.83 6.47 -12.00
N HIS A 6 -15.66 7.19 -11.23
CA HIS A 6 -16.06 8.55 -11.61
C HIS A 6 -14.85 9.43 -11.61
N VAL A 7 -14.36 9.77 -12.78
CA VAL A 7 -13.33 10.79 -12.92
C VAL A 7 -14.05 12.12 -13.16
N PRO A 8 -14.02 13.08 -12.20
CA PRO A 8 -14.54 14.42 -12.43
C PRO A 8 -13.89 15.06 -13.65
N THR A 9 -14.60 15.98 -14.32
CA THR A 9 -14.04 16.71 -15.45
C THR A 9 -12.77 17.46 -15.04
N VAL A 10 -11.97 17.88 -16.02
CA VAL A 10 -10.75 18.63 -15.75
C VAL A 10 -11.07 19.95 -15.02
N LEU A 11 -12.16 20.62 -15.41
CA LEU A 11 -12.62 21.84 -14.77
C LEU A 11 -13.06 21.59 -13.32
N ASP A 12 -13.86 20.55 -13.07
CA ASP A 12 -14.28 20.17 -11.71
C ASP A 12 -13.08 19.88 -10.82
N ARG A 13 -12.11 19.13 -11.33
CA ARG A 13 -10.88 18.82 -10.59
C ARG A 13 -10.08 20.08 -10.28
N PHE A 14 -9.99 21.03 -11.20
CA PHE A 14 -9.33 22.31 -10.98
C PHE A 14 -10.01 23.12 -9.87
N ILE A 15 -11.33 23.25 -9.92
CA ILE A 15 -12.11 23.98 -8.91
C ILE A 15 -12.01 23.25 -7.55
N GLN A 16 -12.19 21.93 -7.53
CA GLN A 16 -12.04 21.14 -6.29
C GLN A 16 -10.65 21.29 -5.69
N GLN A 17 -9.59 21.34 -6.51
CA GLN A 17 -8.21 21.54 -6.05
C GLN A 17 -8.04 22.92 -5.40
N ALA A 18 -8.58 23.98 -5.98
CA ALA A 18 -8.53 25.34 -5.42
C ALA A 18 -9.27 25.39 -4.07
N VAL A 19 -10.49 24.85 -4.00
CA VAL A 19 -11.27 24.75 -2.76
C VAL A 19 -10.52 23.93 -1.70
N MET A 20 -9.97 22.78 -2.08
CA MET A 20 -9.21 21.92 -1.18
C MET A 20 -8.01 22.64 -0.58
N GLN A 21 -7.22 23.36 -1.37
CA GLN A 21 -6.04 24.10 -0.89
C GLN A 21 -6.39 25.13 0.19
N VAL A 22 -7.48 25.87 -0.01
CA VAL A 22 -7.95 26.89 0.95
C VAL A 22 -8.45 26.23 2.23
N LEU A 23 -9.31 25.22 2.13
CA LEU A 23 -9.91 24.54 3.27
C LEU A 23 -8.88 23.71 4.04
N GLN A 24 -7.96 23.03 3.36
CA GLN A 24 -6.92 22.22 3.97
C GLN A 24 -6.00 23.05 4.87
N LYS A 25 -5.63 24.26 4.44
CA LYS A 25 -4.79 25.16 5.24
C LYS A 25 -5.47 25.52 6.57
N ARG A 26 -6.79 25.68 6.57
CA ARG A 26 -7.58 26.03 7.76
C ARG A 26 -7.90 24.82 8.63
N TRP A 27 -8.22 23.69 8.04
CA TRP A 27 -8.73 22.53 8.78
C TRP A 27 -7.63 21.58 9.25
N ASN A 28 -6.51 21.45 8.50
CA ASN A 28 -5.45 20.53 8.87
C ASN A 28 -4.91 20.70 10.29
N PRO A 29 -4.73 21.93 10.84
CA PRO A 29 -4.28 22.10 12.23
C PRO A 29 -5.28 21.60 13.27
N THR A 30 -6.57 21.48 12.94
CA THR A 30 -7.63 21.07 13.87
C THR A 30 -7.87 19.57 13.92
N PHE A 31 -7.28 18.80 12.98
CA PHE A 31 -7.40 17.35 12.97
C PHE A 31 -6.50 16.68 14.00
N SER A 32 -6.92 15.50 14.48
CA SER A 32 -6.18 14.70 15.44
C SER A 32 -4.71 14.49 15.04
N GLN A 33 -3.81 14.49 16.02
CA GLN A 33 -2.40 14.15 15.84
C GLN A 33 -2.19 12.67 15.46
N HIS A 34 -3.18 11.82 15.69
CA HIS A 34 -3.18 10.39 15.39
C HIS A 34 -3.73 10.04 14.00
N SER A 35 -4.16 11.06 13.22
CA SER A 35 -4.60 10.95 11.84
C SER A 35 -3.46 11.32 10.88
N TYR A 36 -3.12 10.43 9.94
CA TYR A 36 -1.96 10.56 9.05
C TYR A 36 -2.31 10.60 7.56
N GLY A 37 -3.41 9.96 7.15
CA GLY A 37 -3.79 9.85 5.74
C GLY A 37 -4.23 11.16 5.12
N PHE A 38 -3.81 11.43 3.88
CA PHE A 38 -4.21 12.60 3.09
C PHE A 38 -3.94 13.96 3.73
N ARG A 39 -2.93 14.05 4.57
CA ARG A 39 -2.56 15.29 5.27
C ARG A 39 -1.17 15.77 4.87
N PRO A 40 -0.97 17.11 4.72
CA PRO A 40 0.35 17.68 4.49
C PRO A 40 1.33 17.27 5.60
N GLN A 41 2.57 16.99 5.22
CA GLN A 41 3.67 16.63 6.15
C GLN A 41 3.41 15.36 6.98
N ARG A 42 2.39 14.58 6.65
CA ARG A 42 2.10 13.27 7.25
C ARG A 42 2.33 12.16 6.24
N SER A 43 2.77 10.99 6.72
CA SER A 43 3.09 9.86 5.86
C SER A 43 2.65 8.52 6.48
N ALA A 44 2.55 7.50 5.63
CA ALA A 44 2.30 6.14 6.06
C ALA A 44 3.42 5.62 6.98
N HIS A 45 4.67 6.00 6.73
CA HIS A 45 5.80 5.61 7.58
C HIS A 45 5.69 6.19 8.99
N GLN A 46 5.24 7.42 9.14
CA GLN A 46 4.98 8.02 10.47
C GLN A 46 3.86 7.28 11.21
N ALA A 47 2.79 6.89 10.49
CA ALA A 47 1.70 6.10 11.05
C ALA A 47 2.19 4.73 11.56
N VAL A 48 2.98 4.02 10.75
CA VAL A 48 3.56 2.71 11.11
C VAL A 48 4.56 2.85 12.26
N ALA A 49 5.38 3.91 12.30
CA ALA A 49 6.29 4.17 13.42
C ALA A 49 5.52 4.45 14.73
N GLN A 50 4.40 5.17 14.67
CA GLN A 50 3.57 5.42 15.84
C GLN A 50 2.89 4.14 16.34
N ALA A 51 2.43 3.29 15.42
CA ALA A 51 1.91 1.96 15.73
C ALA A 51 2.94 1.11 16.50
N GLN A 52 4.18 1.05 15.98
CA GLN A 52 5.28 0.36 16.64
C GLN A 52 5.53 0.88 18.06
N ARG A 53 5.50 2.20 18.26
CA ARG A 53 5.68 2.79 19.60
C ARG A 53 4.63 2.32 20.59
N TYR A 54 3.35 2.26 20.19
CA TYR A 54 2.29 1.76 21.04
C TYR A 54 2.48 0.28 21.39
N ILE A 55 2.86 -0.55 20.42
CA ILE A 55 3.13 -1.97 20.66
C ILE A 55 4.30 -2.14 21.64
N ALA A 56 5.40 -1.37 21.47
CA ALA A 56 6.56 -1.39 22.35
C ALA A 56 6.24 -0.89 23.80
N GLN A 57 5.19 -0.06 23.96
CA GLN A 57 4.67 0.38 25.26
C GLN A 57 3.77 -0.67 25.95
N GLY A 58 3.68 -1.88 25.40
CA GLY A 58 2.91 -2.98 25.99
C GLY A 58 1.43 -3.06 25.54
N TYR A 59 1.02 -2.30 24.53
CA TYR A 59 -0.29 -2.45 23.91
C TYR A 59 -0.26 -3.63 22.92
N GLY A 60 -0.29 -4.85 23.45
CA GLY A 60 -0.06 -6.11 22.73
C GLY A 60 -1.26 -6.63 21.92
N TRP A 61 -2.35 -5.87 21.81
CA TRP A 61 -3.52 -6.20 21.01
C TRP A 61 -3.93 -5.02 20.14
N VAL A 62 -4.37 -5.31 18.93
CA VAL A 62 -4.85 -4.31 17.96
C VAL A 62 -6.27 -4.63 17.55
N ILE A 63 -7.09 -3.59 17.52
CA ILE A 63 -8.40 -3.57 16.90
C ILE A 63 -8.20 -2.96 15.52
N ASP A 64 -8.26 -3.80 14.50
CA ASP A 64 -8.16 -3.39 13.10
C ASP A 64 -9.58 -3.13 12.59
N LEU A 65 -9.93 -1.85 12.38
CA LEU A 65 -11.24 -1.41 11.93
C LEU A 65 -11.18 -1.10 10.43
N ASP A 66 -12.00 -1.82 9.65
CA ASP A 66 -12.23 -1.59 8.22
C ASP A 66 -13.65 -1.06 8.03
N LEU A 67 -13.81 0.07 7.34
CA LEU A 67 -15.12 0.64 7.03
C LEU A 67 -15.61 0.11 5.68
N GLU A 68 -16.84 -0.40 5.64
CA GLU A 68 -17.42 -0.96 4.42
C GLU A 68 -17.73 0.13 3.40
N LYS A 69 -16.98 0.15 2.29
CA LYS A 69 -17.18 1.10 1.18
C LYS A 69 -17.31 2.56 1.67
N PHE A 70 -16.38 2.98 2.52
CA PHE A 70 -16.44 4.27 3.20
C PHE A 70 -16.78 5.43 2.25
N PHE A 71 -16.03 5.57 1.15
CA PHE A 71 -16.24 6.66 0.18
C PHE A 71 -17.62 6.64 -0.49
N ASP A 72 -18.23 5.48 -0.62
CA ASP A 72 -19.54 5.29 -1.27
C ASP A 72 -20.72 5.45 -0.31
N ARG A 73 -20.46 5.54 1.01
CA ARG A 73 -21.49 5.53 2.07
C ARG A 73 -21.51 6.78 2.95
N VAL A 74 -20.72 7.80 2.61
CA VAL A 74 -20.74 9.06 3.37
C VAL A 74 -22.08 9.75 3.19
N ASN A 75 -22.81 9.96 4.30
CA ASN A 75 -24.08 10.68 4.30
C ASN A 75 -23.83 12.17 4.01
N HIS A 76 -24.41 12.68 2.90
CA HIS A 76 -24.20 14.03 2.43
C HIS A 76 -24.70 15.09 3.41
N ASP A 77 -25.86 14.89 4.04
CA ASP A 77 -26.45 15.87 4.94
C ASP A 77 -25.62 16.02 6.22
N LYS A 78 -25.14 14.88 6.74
CA LYS A 78 -24.23 14.88 7.88
C LYS A 78 -22.91 15.58 7.55
N LEU A 79 -22.31 15.23 6.43
CA LEU A 79 -21.07 15.88 5.96
C LEU A 79 -21.27 17.38 5.76
N MET A 80 -22.36 17.80 5.09
CA MET A 80 -22.67 19.21 4.91
C MET A 80 -22.92 19.95 6.23
N GLY A 81 -23.55 19.29 7.20
CA GLY A 81 -23.70 19.82 8.55
C GLY A 81 -22.36 20.05 9.26
N GLN A 82 -21.38 19.16 9.08
CA GLN A 82 -20.02 19.35 9.62
C GLN A 82 -19.27 20.48 8.89
N ILE A 83 -19.44 20.60 7.56
CA ILE A 83 -18.83 21.66 6.76
C ILE A 83 -19.42 23.02 7.16
N ALA A 84 -20.73 23.13 7.30
CA ALA A 84 -21.43 24.36 7.67
C ALA A 84 -21.02 24.93 9.04
N LYS A 85 -20.57 24.07 9.97
CA LYS A 85 -19.99 24.53 11.25
C LYS A 85 -18.62 25.25 11.09
N ARG A 86 -17.96 25.09 9.94
CA ARG A 86 -16.59 25.59 9.69
C ARG A 86 -16.53 26.60 8.51
N VAL A 87 -17.60 26.69 7.72
CA VAL A 87 -17.69 27.51 6.52
C VAL A 87 -19.00 28.29 6.54
N GLU A 88 -18.92 29.61 6.55
CA GLU A 88 -20.08 30.51 6.56
C GLU A 88 -20.56 30.86 5.15
N ASP A 89 -19.67 30.78 4.14
CA ASP A 89 -19.97 31.13 2.76
C ASP A 89 -20.98 30.14 2.14
N LYS A 90 -22.22 30.66 1.97
CA LYS A 90 -23.33 29.88 1.38
C LYS A 90 -23.06 29.45 -0.07
N ARG A 91 -22.28 30.25 -0.84
CA ARG A 91 -21.95 29.93 -2.24
C ARG A 91 -20.99 28.71 -2.25
N LEU A 92 -19.98 28.70 -1.37
CA LEU A 92 -19.06 27.59 -1.23
C LEU A 92 -19.78 26.33 -0.76
N LEU A 93 -20.70 26.44 0.21
CA LEU A 93 -21.51 25.31 0.66
C LEU A 93 -22.35 24.73 -0.49
N LYS A 94 -23.01 25.57 -1.30
CA LYS A 94 -23.76 25.12 -2.49
C LYS A 94 -22.86 24.41 -3.50
N LEU A 95 -21.66 24.95 -3.74
CA LEU A 95 -20.69 24.35 -4.65
C LEU A 95 -20.23 22.96 -4.19
N ILE A 96 -19.88 22.83 -2.90
CA ILE A 96 -19.48 21.53 -2.34
C ILE A 96 -20.64 20.55 -2.44
N ARG A 97 -21.87 20.97 -2.12
CA ARG A 97 -23.06 20.11 -2.25
C ARG A 97 -23.29 19.67 -3.69
N ALA A 98 -23.08 20.56 -4.67
CA ALA A 98 -23.17 20.21 -6.08
C ALA A 98 -22.15 19.13 -6.48
N PHE A 99 -20.90 19.21 -5.99
CA PHE A 99 -19.91 18.17 -6.22
C PHE A 99 -20.27 16.82 -5.59
N LEU A 100 -20.89 16.83 -4.41
CA LEU A 100 -21.35 15.60 -3.76
C LEU A 100 -22.53 14.94 -4.51
N ASN A 101 -23.45 15.78 -5.02
CA ASN A 101 -24.63 15.32 -5.76
C ASN A 101 -24.33 15.03 -7.24
N ALA A 102 -23.18 15.45 -7.75
CA ALA A 102 -22.77 15.16 -9.12
C ALA A 102 -22.73 13.63 -9.29
N GLY A 103 -23.76 13.11 -9.98
CA GLY A 103 -24.05 11.69 -9.99
C GLY A 103 -23.01 10.81 -10.66
N VAL A 104 -23.31 9.54 -10.63
CA VAL A 104 -22.54 8.42 -11.22
C VAL A 104 -23.00 8.26 -12.65
N MET A 105 -22.09 8.34 -13.63
CA MET A 105 -22.40 7.94 -15.00
C MET A 105 -22.16 6.43 -15.15
N GLU A 106 -23.21 5.63 -15.15
CA GLU A 106 -23.14 4.21 -15.50
C GLU A 106 -23.82 3.97 -16.86
N ASN A 107 -23.11 3.36 -17.79
CA ASN A 107 -23.63 3.03 -19.12
C ASN A 107 -24.29 4.20 -19.89
N GLY A 108 -23.77 5.41 -19.73
CA GLY A 108 -24.32 6.61 -20.39
C GLY A 108 -25.50 7.28 -19.67
N LEU A 109 -25.96 6.72 -18.54
CA LEU A 109 -27.00 7.34 -17.70
C LEU A 109 -26.37 7.95 -16.46
N VAL A 110 -26.72 9.20 -16.17
CA VAL A 110 -26.28 9.92 -14.95
C VAL A 110 -27.32 9.69 -13.87
N SER A 111 -26.96 8.95 -12.82
CA SER A 111 -27.79 8.80 -11.63
C SER A 111 -27.30 9.73 -10.53
N PRO A 112 -28.15 10.56 -9.91
CA PRO A 112 -27.76 11.39 -8.78
C PRO A 112 -27.22 10.53 -7.65
N SER A 113 -26.08 10.90 -7.05
CA SER A 113 -25.59 10.25 -5.86
C SER A 113 -26.32 10.79 -4.63
N VAL A 114 -26.94 9.90 -3.87
CA VAL A 114 -27.62 10.25 -2.61
C VAL A 114 -26.66 10.14 -1.42
N GLU A 115 -25.64 9.29 -1.56
CA GLU A 115 -24.60 9.01 -0.57
C GLU A 115 -23.22 8.94 -1.25
N GLY A 116 -22.17 9.10 -0.47
CA GLY A 116 -20.81 8.94 -0.92
C GLY A 116 -20.10 10.21 -1.35
N THR A 117 -18.81 10.11 -1.51
CA THR A 117 -17.96 11.18 -2.05
C THR A 117 -17.35 10.73 -3.37
N PRO A 118 -17.34 11.57 -4.42
CA PRO A 118 -16.79 11.19 -5.72
C PRO A 118 -15.36 10.66 -5.59
N GLN A 119 -15.12 9.42 -6.06
CA GLN A 119 -13.78 8.85 -6.06
C GLN A 119 -12.93 9.53 -7.14
N GLY A 120 -11.67 9.91 -6.80
CA GLY A 120 -10.74 10.58 -7.72
C GLY A 120 -10.83 12.10 -7.76
N GLY A 121 -11.75 12.72 -7.01
CA GLY A 121 -11.78 14.17 -6.83
C GLY A 121 -10.76 14.66 -5.79
N PRO A 122 -10.05 15.79 -6.03
CA PRO A 122 -9.07 16.33 -5.09
C PRO A 122 -9.63 16.69 -3.70
N LEU A 123 -10.92 17.03 -3.62
CA LEU A 123 -11.59 17.45 -2.39
C LEU A 123 -11.96 16.25 -1.49
N SER A 124 -12.26 15.08 -2.07
CA SER A 124 -12.75 13.91 -1.33
C SER A 124 -11.86 13.45 -0.17
N PRO A 125 -10.51 13.42 -0.28
CA PRO A 125 -9.65 13.06 0.83
C PRO A 125 -9.74 14.00 2.05
N LEU A 126 -9.93 15.30 1.80
CA LEU A 126 -10.11 16.28 2.88
C LEU A 126 -11.46 16.10 3.56
N LEU A 127 -12.52 15.88 2.79
CA LEU A 127 -13.87 15.63 3.30
C LEU A 127 -13.92 14.31 4.10
N SER A 128 -13.21 13.28 3.64
CA SER A 128 -13.04 12.02 4.37
C SER A 128 -12.44 12.23 5.77
N ASN A 129 -11.38 13.04 5.84
CA ASN A 129 -10.78 13.37 7.13
C ASN A 129 -11.72 14.17 8.02
N LEU A 130 -12.55 15.05 7.44
CA LEU A 130 -13.55 15.80 8.21
C LEU A 130 -14.61 14.89 8.84
N VAL A 131 -15.14 13.91 8.07
CA VAL A 131 -16.11 12.93 8.59
C VAL A 131 -15.51 12.09 9.72
N LEU A 132 -14.26 11.63 9.53
CA LEU A 132 -13.59 10.75 10.48
C LEU A 132 -12.95 11.50 11.66
N ASP A 133 -12.89 12.83 11.65
CA ASP A 133 -12.45 13.66 12.78
C ASP A 133 -13.35 13.44 14.02
N GLU A 134 -14.66 13.16 13.83
CA GLU A 134 -15.55 12.79 14.93
C GLU A 134 -15.15 11.46 15.59
N LEU A 135 -14.71 10.47 14.80
CA LEU A 135 -14.18 9.21 15.32
C LEU A 135 -12.88 9.45 16.10
N ASP A 136 -11.98 10.24 15.51
CA ASP A 136 -10.69 10.56 16.13
C ASP A 136 -10.88 11.22 17.49
N ARG A 137 -11.79 12.22 17.58
CA ARG A 137 -12.11 12.93 18.82
C ARG A 137 -12.76 12.00 19.87
N GLU A 138 -13.63 11.09 19.43
CA GLU A 138 -14.24 10.12 20.33
C GLU A 138 -13.19 9.17 20.91
N LEU A 139 -12.25 8.70 20.09
CA LEU A 139 -11.14 7.86 20.53
C LEU A 139 -10.20 8.61 21.50
N GLU A 140 -9.91 9.88 21.24
CA GLU A 140 -9.11 10.74 22.11
C GLU A 140 -9.83 11.00 23.44
N CYS A 141 -11.12 11.33 23.42
CA CYS A 141 -11.94 11.56 24.61
C CYS A 141 -11.97 10.33 25.54
N ARG A 142 -12.02 9.12 24.95
CA ARG A 142 -11.96 7.87 25.70
C ARG A 142 -10.53 7.47 26.12
N GLY A 143 -9.49 8.23 25.75
CA GLY A 143 -8.09 7.96 26.08
C GLY A 143 -7.49 6.77 25.34
N HIS A 144 -8.06 6.36 24.20
CA HIS A 144 -7.54 5.25 23.40
C HIS A 144 -6.27 5.62 22.65
N ARG A 145 -5.34 4.67 22.54
CA ARG A 145 -4.16 4.76 21.69
C ARG A 145 -4.54 4.25 20.29
N PHE A 146 -4.49 5.10 19.29
CA PHE A 146 -4.88 4.73 17.94
C PHE A 146 -4.01 5.40 16.88
N VAL A 147 -4.06 4.85 15.68
CA VAL A 147 -3.44 5.41 14.48
C VAL A 147 -4.43 5.25 13.34
N ARG A 148 -4.77 6.34 12.68
CA ARG A 148 -5.66 6.30 11.51
C ARG A 148 -4.93 6.80 10.26
N TYR A 149 -5.06 6.06 9.18
CA TYR A 149 -4.60 6.47 7.85
C TYR A 149 -5.75 6.35 6.85
N ALA A 150 -6.36 7.47 6.48
CA ALA A 150 -7.62 7.50 5.74
C ALA A 150 -8.73 6.74 6.50
N ASP A 151 -9.30 5.71 5.89
CA ASP A 151 -10.31 4.80 6.46
C ASP A 151 -9.73 3.63 7.27
N ASP A 152 -8.44 3.31 7.11
CA ASP A 152 -7.75 2.31 7.93
C ASP A 152 -7.49 2.86 9.36
N CYS A 153 -8.15 2.31 10.37
CA CYS A 153 -8.02 2.72 11.77
C CYS A 153 -7.61 1.54 12.66
N ASN A 154 -6.45 1.67 13.32
CA ASN A 154 -5.95 0.69 14.27
C ASN A 154 -5.95 1.27 15.68
N ILE A 155 -6.65 0.61 16.62
CA ILE A 155 -6.71 0.98 18.03
C ILE A 155 -5.92 -0.05 18.84
N TYR A 156 -5.07 0.40 19.75
CA TYR A 156 -4.14 -0.44 20.50
C TYR A 156 -4.58 -0.57 21.96
N VAL A 157 -4.66 -1.80 22.45
CA VAL A 157 -5.11 -2.12 23.82
C VAL A 157 -4.19 -3.17 24.46
N ARG A 158 -4.29 -3.31 25.79
CA ARG A 158 -3.39 -4.22 26.54
C ARG A 158 -3.89 -5.66 26.62
N SER A 159 -5.19 -5.91 26.46
CA SER A 159 -5.77 -7.24 26.55
C SER A 159 -6.83 -7.48 25.48
N GLU A 160 -7.04 -8.73 25.12
CA GLU A 160 -8.05 -9.14 24.15
C GLU A 160 -9.46 -8.74 24.61
N ARG A 161 -9.78 -8.98 25.89
CA ARG A 161 -11.06 -8.63 26.48
C ARG A 161 -11.35 -7.12 26.38
N ALA A 162 -10.33 -6.27 26.58
CA ALA A 162 -10.46 -4.83 26.36
C ALA A 162 -10.69 -4.54 24.86
N GLY A 163 -9.99 -5.25 23.99
CA GLY A 163 -10.18 -5.14 22.54
C GLY A 163 -11.59 -5.42 22.08
N GLN A 164 -12.18 -6.51 22.54
CA GLN A 164 -13.57 -6.88 22.20
C GLN A 164 -14.58 -5.80 22.65
N ARG A 165 -14.46 -5.33 23.90
CA ARG A 165 -15.33 -4.25 24.41
C ARG A 165 -15.18 -2.95 23.62
N VAL A 166 -13.96 -2.58 23.26
CA VAL A 166 -13.70 -1.36 22.47
C VAL A 166 -14.25 -1.54 21.07
N MET A 167 -14.02 -2.69 20.42
CA MET A 167 -14.57 -3.02 19.10
C MET A 167 -16.10 -2.82 19.08
N GLU A 168 -16.83 -3.43 20.02
CA GLU A 168 -18.29 -3.33 20.10
C GLU A 168 -18.75 -1.88 20.31
N SER A 169 -18.13 -1.16 21.24
CA SER A 169 -18.54 0.21 21.58
C SER A 169 -18.24 1.21 20.47
N ILE A 170 -17.10 1.06 19.77
CA ILE A 170 -16.72 1.92 18.64
C ILE A 170 -17.53 1.56 17.39
N SER A 171 -17.80 0.29 17.13
CA SER A 171 -18.69 -0.13 16.03
C SER A 171 -20.10 0.45 16.20
N ARG A 172 -20.62 0.46 17.44
CA ARG A 172 -21.89 1.10 17.76
C ARG A 172 -21.85 2.61 17.52
N PHE A 173 -20.79 3.29 17.94
CA PHE A 173 -20.58 4.72 17.68
C PHE A 173 -20.55 5.02 16.17
N ILE A 174 -19.76 4.26 15.40
CA ILE A 174 -19.65 4.41 13.94
C ILE A 174 -21.02 4.25 13.27
N THR A 175 -21.78 3.22 13.66
CA THR A 175 -23.10 2.95 13.05
C THR A 175 -24.13 3.98 13.46
N GLN A 176 -24.24 4.30 14.74
CA GLN A 176 -25.31 5.18 15.26
C GLN A 176 -25.02 6.66 15.04
N LYS A 177 -23.79 7.10 15.29
CA LYS A 177 -23.40 8.51 15.21
C LYS A 177 -22.86 8.89 13.84
N LEU A 178 -21.94 8.11 13.24
CA LEU A 178 -21.36 8.44 11.95
C LEU A 178 -22.23 8.01 10.77
N LYS A 179 -23.20 7.11 11.01
CA LYS A 179 -24.04 6.51 9.94
C LYS A 179 -23.20 5.77 8.88
N LEU A 180 -22.07 5.21 9.32
CA LEU A 180 -21.16 4.39 8.53
C LEU A 180 -21.32 2.93 8.96
N LYS A 181 -20.85 2.01 8.11
CA LYS A 181 -20.89 0.58 8.40
C LYS A 181 -19.50 0.00 8.59
N VAL A 182 -19.29 -0.74 9.67
CA VAL A 182 -18.05 -1.50 9.90
C VAL A 182 -18.10 -2.79 9.09
N ASN A 183 -17.02 -3.14 8.43
CA ASN A 183 -16.87 -4.40 7.73
C ASN A 183 -16.47 -5.50 8.73
N GLU A 184 -17.44 -6.21 9.26
CA GLU A 184 -17.24 -7.25 10.28
C GLU A 184 -16.33 -8.40 9.78
N ALA A 185 -16.38 -8.72 8.50
CA ALA A 185 -15.55 -9.80 7.92
C ALA A 185 -14.05 -9.45 7.86
N LYS A 186 -13.71 -8.17 7.83
CA LYS A 186 -12.33 -7.71 7.77
C LYS A 186 -11.83 -7.13 9.08
N SER A 187 -12.73 -6.56 9.88
CA SER A 187 -12.39 -6.01 11.19
C SER A 187 -12.14 -7.14 12.19
N ALA A 188 -11.13 -7.00 13.04
CA ALA A 188 -10.81 -8.01 14.03
C ALA A 188 -10.00 -7.44 15.20
N VAL A 189 -10.10 -8.11 16.34
CA VAL A 189 -9.21 -7.97 17.49
C VAL A 189 -8.18 -9.09 17.41
N ALA A 190 -6.90 -8.75 17.30
CA ALA A 190 -5.85 -9.74 17.12
C ALA A 190 -4.50 -9.23 17.65
N ARG A 191 -3.48 -10.08 17.59
CA ARG A 191 -2.11 -9.65 17.86
C ARG A 191 -1.57 -8.82 16.68
N PRO A 192 -0.75 -7.77 16.91
CA PRO A 192 -0.21 -6.91 15.85
C PRO A 192 0.58 -7.66 14.78
N GLN A 193 1.26 -8.76 15.14
CA GLN A 193 2.01 -9.60 14.19
C GLN A 193 1.11 -10.39 13.23
N GLU A 194 -0.15 -10.62 13.58
CA GLU A 194 -1.13 -11.34 12.75
C GLU A 194 -1.86 -10.41 11.77
N ARG A 195 -1.76 -9.12 12.00
CA ARG A 195 -2.41 -8.09 11.18
C ARG A 195 -1.39 -7.30 10.36
N LYS A 196 -1.88 -6.73 9.28
CA LYS A 196 -1.10 -5.81 8.45
C LYS A 196 -1.62 -4.39 8.66
N PHE A 197 -0.73 -3.43 8.77
CA PHE A 197 -1.06 -2.02 8.74
C PHE A 197 -0.22 -1.33 7.65
N LEU A 198 -0.87 -0.75 6.65
CA LEU A 198 -0.22 -0.06 5.53
C LEU A 198 0.87 -0.90 4.83
N GLY A 199 0.64 -2.21 4.70
CA GLY A 199 1.57 -3.12 4.04
C GLY A 199 2.71 -3.64 4.93
N PHE A 200 2.82 -3.17 6.16
CA PHE A 200 3.75 -3.65 7.19
C PHE A 200 3.07 -4.56 8.21
N SER A 201 3.85 -5.27 8.95
CA SER A 201 3.50 -6.01 10.15
C SER A 201 4.59 -5.80 11.19
N PHE A 202 4.49 -6.42 12.37
CA PHE A 202 5.44 -6.27 13.46
C PHE A 202 5.95 -7.63 13.90
N THR A 203 7.20 -7.68 14.41
CA THR A 203 7.73 -8.92 14.98
C THR A 203 7.08 -9.20 16.33
N ALA A 204 7.10 -10.47 16.75
CA ALA A 204 6.78 -10.88 18.10
C ALA A 204 8.02 -10.72 19.01
N GLY A 205 7.79 -10.67 20.34
CA GLY A 205 8.86 -10.62 21.34
C GLY A 205 9.15 -9.23 21.90
N PRO A 206 10.22 -9.06 22.66
CA PRO A 206 10.54 -7.81 23.33
C PRO A 206 11.05 -6.73 22.37
N ASP A 207 11.74 -7.12 21.31
CA ASP A 207 12.26 -6.21 20.30
C ASP A 207 11.27 -6.13 19.12
N ILE A 208 10.36 -5.16 19.22
CA ILE A 208 9.32 -4.94 18.21
C ILE A 208 9.93 -4.22 17.02
N ARG A 209 10.07 -4.94 15.89
CA ARG A 209 10.58 -4.41 14.63
C ARG A 209 9.50 -4.38 13.55
N ARG A 210 9.56 -3.37 12.69
CA ARG A 210 8.74 -3.30 11.48
C ARG A 210 9.20 -4.34 10.47
N THR A 211 8.31 -5.20 10.04
CA THR A 211 8.55 -6.16 8.96
C THR A 211 7.54 -5.95 7.82
N ILE A 212 7.82 -6.52 6.67
CA ILE A 212 6.94 -6.41 5.52
C ILE A 212 5.86 -7.49 5.62
N ALA A 213 4.59 -7.11 5.52
CA ALA A 213 3.49 -8.04 5.61
C ALA A 213 3.54 -9.12 4.50
N PRO A 214 3.18 -10.39 4.80
CA PRO A 214 3.26 -11.50 3.84
C PRO A 214 2.55 -11.22 2.51
N LYS A 215 1.38 -10.59 2.55
CA LYS A 215 0.63 -10.21 1.33
C LYS A 215 1.39 -9.20 0.47
N SER A 216 2.15 -8.29 1.07
CA SER A 216 2.99 -7.30 0.35
C SER A 216 4.17 -7.98 -0.34
N LEU A 217 4.79 -8.97 0.34
CA LEU A 217 5.86 -9.80 -0.23
C LEU A 217 5.35 -10.62 -1.42
N GLU A 218 4.16 -11.20 -1.31
CA GLU A 218 3.59 -12.00 -2.40
C GLU A 218 3.22 -11.12 -3.61
N ARG A 219 2.65 -9.93 -3.40
CA ARG A 219 2.41 -8.95 -4.48
C ARG A 219 3.70 -8.57 -5.20
N PHE A 220 4.78 -8.32 -4.45
CA PHE A 220 6.10 -8.06 -5.04
C PHE A 220 6.55 -9.23 -5.92
N LYS A 221 6.53 -10.44 -5.38
CA LYS A 221 6.91 -11.64 -6.12
C LYS A 221 6.03 -11.86 -7.36
N GLN A 222 4.75 -11.61 -7.25
CA GLN A 222 3.83 -11.75 -8.37
C GLN A 222 4.19 -10.75 -9.49
N ARG A 223 4.42 -9.49 -9.17
CA ARG A 223 4.81 -8.47 -10.16
C ARG A 223 6.15 -8.82 -10.85
N ILE A 224 7.13 -9.29 -10.08
CA ILE A 224 8.41 -9.76 -10.66
C ILE A 224 8.19 -10.98 -11.57
N ARG A 225 7.27 -11.90 -11.20
CA ARG A 225 6.92 -13.05 -12.08
C ARG A 225 6.32 -12.55 -13.40
N GLU A 226 5.42 -11.58 -13.38
CA GLU A 226 4.81 -10.98 -14.57
C GLU A 226 5.89 -10.39 -15.48
N ILE A 227 6.70 -9.45 -14.99
CA ILE A 227 7.77 -8.81 -15.74
C ILE A 227 8.74 -9.85 -16.34
N THR A 228 9.12 -10.87 -15.57
CA THR A 228 10.04 -11.91 -16.06
C THR A 228 9.39 -12.99 -16.93
N ARG A 229 8.05 -13.07 -16.98
CA ARG A 229 7.30 -13.98 -17.85
C ARG A 229 7.22 -13.46 -19.28
N THR A 230 7.07 -12.15 -19.45
CA THR A 230 7.04 -11.46 -20.76
C THR A 230 8.40 -11.46 -21.46
N ALA A 231 9.45 -12.01 -20.83
CA ALA A 231 10.80 -12.15 -21.38
C ALA A 231 10.89 -12.94 -22.70
N LYS A 232 9.80 -13.58 -23.17
CA LYS A 232 9.74 -14.20 -24.50
C LYS A 232 9.61 -13.09 -25.55
N GLY A 233 10.71 -12.82 -26.28
CA GLY A 233 10.71 -11.85 -27.37
C GLY A 233 11.10 -10.41 -26.99
N VAL A 234 11.27 -10.12 -25.70
CA VAL A 234 11.70 -8.80 -25.21
C VAL A 234 13.18 -8.82 -24.84
N SER A 235 13.88 -7.71 -25.11
CA SER A 235 15.32 -7.60 -24.79
C SER A 235 15.55 -7.63 -23.27
N ILE A 236 16.70 -8.16 -22.86
CA ILE A 236 17.08 -8.13 -21.43
C ILE A 236 17.18 -6.69 -20.91
N LYS A 237 17.58 -5.75 -21.73
CA LYS A 237 17.69 -4.34 -21.37
C LYS A 237 16.33 -3.77 -20.96
N THR A 238 15.29 -4.00 -21.76
CA THR A 238 13.91 -3.55 -21.47
C THR A 238 13.38 -4.17 -20.18
N ILE A 239 13.64 -5.47 -19.96
CA ILE A 239 13.25 -6.16 -18.72
C ILE A 239 13.96 -5.53 -17.51
N MET A 240 15.25 -5.20 -17.65
CA MET A 240 16.02 -4.59 -16.57
C MET A 240 15.55 -3.18 -16.24
N GLU A 241 15.19 -2.38 -17.23
CA GLU A 241 14.63 -1.04 -17.06
C GLU A 241 13.29 -1.09 -16.28
N GLU A 242 12.36 -1.97 -16.69
CA GLU A 242 11.09 -2.16 -16.01
C GLU A 242 11.27 -2.65 -14.56
N LEU A 243 12.13 -3.65 -14.36
CA LEU A 243 12.46 -4.15 -13.02
C LEU A 243 13.09 -3.07 -12.14
N ALA A 244 14.04 -2.30 -12.69
CA ALA A 244 14.72 -1.25 -11.95
C ALA A 244 13.75 -0.16 -11.48
N LEU A 245 12.84 0.27 -12.35
CA LEU A 245 11.80 1.25 -12.00
C LEU A 245 10.91 0.72 -10.88
N TYR A 246 10.37 -0.49 -11.04
CA TYR A 246 9.50 -1.12 -10.05
C TYR A 246 10.20 -1.34 -8.70
N MET A 247 11.43 -1.88 -8.71
CA MET A 247 12.18 -2.17 -7.49
C MET A 247 12.59 -0.91 -6.74
N ARG A 248 12.95 0.18 -7.45
CA ARG A 248 13.25 1.47 -6.80
C ARG A 248 12.03 2.05 -6.10
N GLY A 249 10.87 2.10 -6.77
CA GLY A 249 9.63 2.57 -6.17
C GLY A 249 9.21 1.72 -4.96
N TRP A 250 9.29 0.39 -5.10
CA TRP A 250 8.97 -0.53 -4.02
C TRP A 250 9.92 -0.38 -2.81
N ARG A 251 11.22 -0.24 -3.06
CA ARG A 251 12.22 0.03 -2.02
C ARG A 251 11.98 1.36 -1.33
N GLY A 252 11.60 2.41 -2.06
CA GLY A 252 11.29 3.73 -1.50
C GLY A 252 10.22 3.66 -0.39
N TYR A 253 9.28 2.74 -0.52
CA TYR A 253 8.24 2.52 0.47
C TYR A 253 8.62 1.46 1.52
N PHE A 254 8.99 0.26 1.10
CA PHE A 254 9.24 -0.87 1.99
C PHE A 254 10.64 -0.93 2.59
N GLY A 255 11.57 -0.10 2.12
CA GLY A 255 12.90 0.05 2.73
C GLY A 255 12.86 0.60 4.16
N PHE A 256 11.68 1.04 4.62
CA PHE A 256 11.41 1.44 6.01
C PHE A 256 11.32 0.25 6.98
N CYS A 257 11.35 -0.99 6.52
CA CYS A 257 11.38 -2.18 7.37
C CYS A 257 12.72 -2.28 8.13
N GLU A 258 12.67 -2.88 9.33
CA GLU A 258 13.82 -3.11 10.22
C GLU A 258 14.32 -4.56 10.17
N THR A 259 13.86 -5.33 9.17
CA THR A 259 14.26 -6.71 8.91
C THR A 259 14.97 -6.81 7.55
N PRO A 260 16.26 -6.36 7.46
CA PRO A 260 16.98 -6.25 6.18
C PRO A 260 17.17 -7.59 5.50
N GLU A 261 17.20 -8.70 6.23
CA GLU A 261 17.30 -10.06 5.72
C GLU A 261 16.20 -10.40 4.71
N VAL A 262 15.00 -9.84 4.88
CA VAL A 262 13.88 -9.99 3.94
C VAL A 262 14.21 -9.34 2.59
N LEU A 263 14.78 -8.14 2.60
CA LEU A 263 15.17 -7.39 1.40
C LEU A 263 16.31 -8.09 0.65
N VAL A 264 17.28 -8.62 1.39
CA VAL A 264 18.40 -9.42 0.85
C VAL A 264 17.85 -10.69 0.19
N ALA A 265 16.97 -11.41 0.87
CA ALA A 265 16.36 -12.62 0.34
C ALA A 265 15.54 -12.36 -0.94
N LEU A 266 14.77 -11.26 -0.97
CA LEU A 266 14.01 -10.85 -2.18
C LEU A 266 14.94 -10.50 -3.33
N THR A 267 16.02 -9.74 -3.09
CA THR A 267 17.00 -9.39 -4.12
C THR A 267 17.65 -10.65 -4.70
N ARG A 268 18.03 -11.59 -3.84
CA ARG A 268 18.55 -12.91 -4.27
C ARG A 268 17.53 -13.67 -5.12
N TRP A 269 16.28 -13.68 -4.71
CA TRP A 269 15.20 -14.34 -5.44
C TRP A 269 14.96 -13.71 -6.82
N VAL A 270 15.01 -12.38 -6.94
CA VAL A 270 14.90 -11.66 -8.24
C VAL A 270 16.02 -12.10 -9.19
N ARG A 271 17.26 -12.18 -8.70
CA ARG A 271 18.42 -12.65 -9.52
C ARG A 271 18.22 -14.08 -9.99
N LEU A 272 17.68 -14.98 -9.16
CA LEU A 272 17.33 -16.35 -9.58
C LEU A 272 16.26 -16.34 -10.69
N ARG A 273 15.25 -15.48 -10.59
CA ARG A 273 14.23 -15.33 -11.63
C ARG A 273 14.83 -14.87 -12.96
N LEU A 274 15.74 -13.89 -12.92
CA LEU A 274 16.43 -13.39 -14.10
C LEU A 274 17.32 -14.46 -14.73
N ARG A 275 18.10 -15.22 -13.95
CA ARG A 275 18.89 -16.36 -14.45
C ARG A 275 18.00 -17.38 -15.17
N ALA A 276 16.88 -17.73 -14.58
CA ALA A 276 15.91 -18.65 -15.20
C ALA A 276 15.29 -18.09 -16.47
N ALA A 277 15.03 -16.79 -16.52
CA ALA A 277 14.48 -16.12 -17.71
C ALA A 277 15.49 -16.10 -18.86
N LEU A 278 16.73 -15.69 -18.60
CA LEU A 278 17.81 -15.70 -19.59
C LEU A 278 18.10 -17.10 -20.12
N TRP A 279 18.14 -18.11 -19.24
CA TRP A 279 18.31 -19.50 -19.65
C TRP A 279 17.22 -19.96 -20.63
N ARG A 280 15.99 -19.52 -20.44
CA ARG A 280 14.90 -19.81 -21.37
C ARG A 280 15.06 -19.08 -22.71
N GLN A 281 15.58 -17.84 -22.70
CA GLN A 281 15.85 -17.08 -23.92
C GLN A 281 16.90 -17.74 -24.80
N TRP A 282 17.90 -18.38 -24.21
CA TRP A 282 18.98 -19.05 -24.95
C TRP A 282 18.55 -20.35 -25.64
N LYS A 283 17.31 -20.74 -25.58
CA LYS A 283 16.57 -21.84 -26.23
C LYS A 283 17.36 -23.14 -26.45
N THR A 284 18.48 -23.12 -27.20
CA THR A 284 19.22 -24.31 -27.64
C THR A 284 20.54 -24.50 -26.86
N PRO A 285 21.04 -25.75 -26.72
CA PRO A 285 22.36 -26.04 -26.08
C PRO A 285 23.51 -25.25 -26.72
N ARG A 286 23.50 -25.08 -28.03
CA ARG A 286 24.53 -24.32 -28.75
C ARG A 286 24.55 -22.84 -28.34
N ARG A 287 23.35 -22.18 -28.28
CA ARG A 287 23.21 -20.79 -27.81
C ARG A 287 23.55 -20.63 -26.34
N ARG A 288 23.17 -21.58 -25.51
CA ARG A 288 23.50 -21.59 -24.06
C ARG A 288 25.00 -21.67 -23.85
N ARG A 289 25.70 -22.55 -24.60
CA ARG A 289 27.16 -22.68 -24.53
C ARG A 289 27.86 -21.39 -24.99
N ALA A 290 27.43 -20.82 -26.12
CA ALA A 290 27.97 -19.55 -26.62
C ALA A 290 27.76 -18.42 -25.59
N ALA A 291 26.61 -18.29 -24.99
CA ALA A 291 26.34 -17.30 -23.96
C ALA A 291 27.21 -17.50 -22.71
N LEU A 292 27.40 -18.74 -22.24
CA LEU A 292 28.29 -19.04 -21.10
C LEU A 292 29.77 -18.68 -21.44
N VAL A 293 30.20 -18.92 -22.66
CA VAL A 293 31.57 -18.52 -23.13
C VAL A 293 31.70 -17.01 -23.10
N ALA A 294 30.74 -16.28 -23.68
CA ALA A 294 30.73 -14.81 -23.70
C ALA A 294 30.70 -14.19 -22.31
N LEU A 295 30.13 -14.89 -21.33
CA LEU A 295 30.08 -14.50 -19.91
C LEU A 295 31.32 -14.93 -19.12
N GLY A 296 32.38 -15.44 -19.77
CA GLY A 296 33.64 -15.82 -19.14
C GLY A 296 33.55 -17.11 -18.28
N VAL A 297 32.50 -17.92 -18.43
CA VAL A 297 32.41 -19.19 -17.72
C VAL A 297 33.41 -20.19 -18.31
N SER A 298 34.28 -20.77 -17.50
CA SER A 298 35.38 -21.65 -17.95
C SER A 298 35.04 -23.15 -17.86
N GLY A 299 35.77 -23.96 -18.62
CA GLY A 299 35.96 -25.39 -18.49
C GLY A 299 34.64 -26.20 -18.41
N GLU A 300 34.61 -27.13 -17.50
CA GLU A 300 33.53 -28.10 -17.31
C GLU A 300 32.17 -27.48 -17.00
N LEU A 301 32.15 -26.28 -16.42
CA LEU A 301 30.89 -25.58 -16.12
C LEU A 301 30.06 -25.27 -17.38
N ARG A 302 30.70 -25.19 -18.57
CA ARG A 302 30.01 -25.01 -19.87
C ARG A 302 29.22 -26.24 -20.30
N ASN A 303 29.55 -27.42 -19.81
CA ASN A 303 28.88 -28.69 -20.14
C ASN A 303 27.42 -28.70 -19.66
N MET A 304 27.11 -27.83 -18.69
CA MET A 304 25.73 -27.63 -18.25
C MET A 304 24.80 -27.11 -19.39
N ALA A 305 25.32 -26.56 -20.47
CA ALA A 305 24.54 -26.08 -21.62
C ALA A 305 23.62 -27.16 -22.22
N GLY A 306 24.03 -28.46 -22.16
CA GLY A 306 23.26 -29.62 -22.61
C GLY A 306 22.27 -30.17 -21.58
N SER A 307 22.20 -29.61 -20.37
CA SER A 307 21.34 -30.13 -19.32
C SER A 307 19.86 -30.06 -19.67
N GLY A 308 19.13 -31.16 -19.52
CA GLY A 308 17.68 -31.24 -19.63
C GLY A 308 16.89 -30.71 -18.42
N ARG A 309 17.60 -30.34 -17.32
CA ARG A 309 16.94 -29.82 -16.12
C ARG A 309 16.23 -28.50 -16.37
N GLY A 310 15.13 -28.25 -15.65
CA GLY A 310 14.32 -27.04 -15.80
C GLY A 310 15.08 -25.74 -15.46
N PRO A 311 14.70 -24.62 -16.09
CA PRO A 311 15.40 -23.32 -15.93
C PRO A 311 15.51 -22.84 -14.49
N TRP A 312 14.50 -23.10 -13.69
CA TRP A 312 14.50 -22.69 -12.27
C TRP A 312 15.51 -23.49 -11.43
N HIS A 313 15.69 -24.77 -11.73
CA HIS A 313 16.72 -25.59 -11.09
C HIS A 313 18.12 -25.09 -11.46
N LEU A 314 18.33 -24.88 -12.78
CA LEU A 314 19.63 -24.44 -13.30
C LEU A 314 20.01 -23.01 -12.90
N ALA A 315 19.03 -22.14 -12.58
CA ALA A 315 19.29 -20.79 -12.05
C ALA A 315 20.14 -20.78 -10.76
N ARG A 316 20.18 -21.90 -10.03
CA ARG A 316 20.99 -22.08 -8.81
C ARG A 316 22.36 -22.71 -9.07
N SER A 317 22.65 -23.12 -10.29
CA SER A 317 23.91 -23.76 -10.65
C SER A 317 25.11 -22.83 -10.52
N LYS A 318 26.29 -23.41 -10.28
CA LYS A 318 27.56 -22.67 -10.20
C LYS A 318 27.83 -21.92 -11.49
N ALA A 319 27.60 -22.53 -12.67
CA ALA A 319 27.82 -21.91 -13.95
C ALA A 319 27.01 -20.61 -14.15
N LEU A 320 25.69 -20.65 -13.87
CA LEU A 320 24.88 -19.44 -13.97
C LEU A 320 25.15 -18.43 -12.83
N SER A 321 25.64 -18.88 -11.69
CA SER A 321 26.05 -17.98 -10.61
C SER A 321 27.33 -17.23 -10.94
N VAL A 322 28.26 -17.84 -11.65
CA VAL A 322 29.50 -17.22 -12.14
C VAL A 322 29.22 -16.31 -13.32
N GLY A 323 28.62 -16.82 -14.41
CA GLY A 323 28.40 -16.06 -15.63
C GLY A 323 27.40 -14.91 -15.43
N LEU A 324 26.28 -15.18 -14.78
CA LEU A 324 25.28 -14.16 -14.43
C LEU A 324 25.45 -13.75 -12.97
N SER A 325 26.60 -13.20 -12.65
CA SER A 325 26.99 -12.79 -11.30
C SER A 325 26.15 -11.59 -10.79
N ASN A 326 26.31 -11.26 -9.52
CA ASN A 326 25.70 -10.06 -8.96
C ASN A 326 26.23 -8.78 -9.62
N ALA A 327 27.53 -8.75 -9.97
CA ALA A 327 28.16 -7.65 -10.68
C ALA A 327 27.58 -7.49 -12.10
N TYR A 328 27.36 -8.59 -12.80
CA TYR A 328 26.70 -8.58 -14.10
C TYR A 328 25.32 -7.94 -14.07
N PHE A 329 24.45 -8.32 -13.13
CA PHE A 329 23.13 -7.69 -13.02
C PHE A 329 23.22 -6.23 -12.58
N LYS A 330 24.18 -5.88 -11.73
CA LYS A 330 24.43 -4.48 -11.33
C LYS A 330 24.88 -3.63 -12.54
N SER A 331 25.74 -4.15 -13.41
CA SER A 331 26.17 -3.44 -14.63
C SER A 331 25.03 -3.23 -15.62
N LEU A 332 23.99 -4.09 -15.60
CA LEU A 332 22.77 -3.93 -16.37
C LEU A 332 21.74 -3.00 -15.70
N GLY A 333 22.06 -2.39 -14.55
CA GLY A 333 21.20 -1.44 -13.86
C GLY A 333 20.21 -2.04 -12.87
N LEU A 334 20.31 -3.35 -12.51
CA LEU A 334 19.46 -3.95 -11.48
C LEU A 334 19.79 -3.37 -10.09
N PRO A 335 18.85 -2.68 -9.42
CA PRO A 335 19.07 -2.19 -8.06
C PRO A 335 19.07 -3.31 -7.04
N SER A 336 19.75 -3.10 -5.91
CA SER A 336 19.55 -3.88 -4.71
C SER A 336 18.38 -3.29 -3.91
N LEU A 337 17.58 -4.15 -3.26
CA LEU A 337 16.56 -3.70 -2.30
C LEU A 337 17.19 -3.30 -0.96
N PHE A 338 18.37 -3.84 -0.68
CA PHE A 338 19.17 -3.52 0.50
C PHE A 338 20.60 -3.20 0.06
N ASP A 339 21.04 -2.00 0.36
CA ASP A 339 22.46 -1.64 0.31
C ASP A 339 22.94 -1.54 1.75
N ALA A 340 23.91 -2.35 2.14
CA ALA A 340 24.67 -2.14 3.37
C ALA A 340 25.30 -0.75 3.27
N ARG A 341 24.97 0.13 4.19
CA ARG A 341 25.65 1.42 4.37
C ARG A 341 27.03 1.19 4.92
#